data_90539b14eca63b9b043cfa516d46f5c1
#
_entry.id   90539b14eca63b9b043cfa516d46f5c1
#
_cell.length_a   1.000
_cell.length_b   1.000
_cell.length_c   1.000
_cell.angle_alpha   90.00
_cell.angle_beta   90.00
_cell.angle_gamma   90.00
#
_symmetry.space_group_name_H-M   'P 1'
#
loop_
_entity.id
_entity.type
_entity.pdbx_description
1 polymer ?
#
loop_
_entity_poly.entity_id
_entity_poly.type
_entity_poly.pdbx_seq_one_letter_code
_entity_poly.pdbx_strand_id
1 'polypeptide(L)'
;MMRPLSTVEINRIKLLTEKSVDLTLIEPTENGLRKSIMDATGSVRSYLKSKSIHDFDLQKQGPESKIQIPSKLISPDGLTSSVASLYRPVTKKGDPRIWFKGLGNYADANDIFGIVEFEKQLYVLNITQLDLRGLLASKGVNPLKDLVNEINQISNEIADELLFKLRAIAAKGFVPALLQADTSIGRTLENLLGIKMNSSRTPDYKGIELKSARENKGTRKGLFAKTPNWELSKFKNRTEILDAFGYWEKGVFRLYNTIRATGRNAQGLILRTDYEQDYLFENSDDKEIGDFLTWELGVLRSALATKHKETFWIKAQSKKEDDKEYFLFKSAEHTKSPLVNQFGLLIDMGAITLDYPIKRLANGSVVDKGCNFKLKPTALNLLFPPSQTYSLLAK
;
A
#
# COMPACT_ATOMS: atom_id res chain seq x y z
N MET A 1 10.17 15.16 -12.00
CA MET A 1 10.00 14.61 -10.64
C MET A 1 9.26 15.66 -9.84
N MET A 2 8.30 15.29 -8.99
CA MET A 2 7.57 16.25 -8.16
C MET A 2 8.51 16.83 -7.11
N ARG A 3 8.39 18.15 -6.82
CA ARG A 3 9.17 18.80 -5.75
C ARG A 3 8.87 18.19 -4.37
N PRO A 4 9.75 18.38 -3.39
CA PRO A 4 9.44 18.01 -2.00
C PRO A 4 8.19 18.74 -1.49
N LEU A 5 7.37 18.03 -0.72
CA LEU A 5 6.18 18.61 -0.09
C LEU A 5 6.59 19.48 1.11
N SER A 6 5.94 20.61 1.26
CA SER A 6 6.07 21.44 2.46
C SER A 6 5.37 20.78 3.66
N THR A 7 5.72 21.18 4.88
CA THR A 7 5.06 20.71 6.11
C THR A 7 3.55 20.98 6.08
N VAL A 8 3.13 22.10 5.49
CA VAL A 8 1.71 22.46 5.37
C VAL A 8 0.98 21.47 4.45
N GLU A 9 1.56 21.17 3.29
CA GLU A 9 0.99 20.21 2.34
C GLU A 9 0.92 18.81 2.94
N ILE A 10 1.96 18.36 3.64
CA ILE A 10 1.96 17.07 4.35
C ILE A 10 0.82 17.02 5.36
N ASN A 11 0.63 18.06 6.17
CA ASN A 11 -0.45 18.12 7.16
C ASN A 11 -1.84 18.13 6.51
N ARG A 12 -2.00 18.78 5.37
CA ARG A 12 -3.25 18.81 4.60
C ARG A 12 -3.57 17.43 4.02
N ILE A 13 -2.59 16.74 3.44
CA ILE A 13 -2.74 15.37 2.95
C ILE A 13 -3.11 14.43 4.10
N LYS A 14 -2.42 14.54 5.24
CA LYS A 14 -2.70 13.74 6.43
C LYS A 14 -4.14 13.92 6.90
N LEU A 15 -4.64 15.16 6.95
CA LEU A 15 -6.01 15.47 7.33
C LEU A 15 -7.05 14.77 6.43
N LEU A 16 -6.81 14.70 5.12
CA LEU A 16 -7.67 14.00 4.17
C LEU A 16 -7.59 12.47 4.36
N THR A 17 -6.39 11.93 4.51
CA THR A 17 -6.20 10.48 4.66
C THR A 17 -6.76 9.95 5.99
N GLU A 18 -6.70 10.72 7.07
CA GLU A 18 -7.35 10.41 8.36
C GLU A 18 -8.88 10.28 8.23
N LYS A 19 -9.46 10.92 7.22
CA LYS A 19 -10.89 10.82 6.87
C LYS A 19 -11.18 9.81 5.75
N SER A 20 -10.29 8.85 5.55
CA SER A 20 -10.40 7.79 4.55
C SER A 20 -10.34 8.26 3.08
N VAL A 21 -9.99 9.53 2.83
CA VAL A 21 -9.81 10.03 1.47
C VAL A 21 -8.52 9.47 0.89
N ASP A 22 -8.65 8.72 -0.18
CA ASP A 22 -7.55 8.17 -0.97
C ASP A 22 -7.26 9.09 -2.14
N LEU A 23 -6.00 9.52 -2.29
CA LEU A 23 -5.61 10.47 -3.31
C LEU A 23 -4.23 10.15 -3.88
N THR A 24 -4.01 10.56 -5.12
CA THR A 24 -2.68 10.64 -5.72
C THR A 24 -2.32 12.10 -5.96
N LEU A 25 -1.03 12.37 -6.05
CA LEU A 25 -0.51 13.73 -6.21
C LEU A 25 0.03 13.94 -7.62
N ILE A 26 -0.15 15.17 -8.11
CA ILE A 26 0.42 15.65 -9.36
C ILE A 26 0.84 17.11 -9.22
N GLU A 27 1.90 17.49 -9.90
CA GLU A 27 2.45 18.85 -9.93
C GLU A 27 2.48 19.36 -11.37
N PRO A 28 1.74 20.44 -11.72
CA PRO A 28 1.86 21.09 -13.00
C PRO A 28 3.13 21.92 -13.06
N THR A 29 3.88 21.78 -14.14
CA THR A 29 4.99 22.67 -14.44
C THR A 29 4.49 23.92 -15.17
N GLU A 30 5.24 25.03 -15.14
CA GLU A 30 4.91 26.25 -15.86
C GLU A 30 4.67 25.98 -17.36
N ASN A 31 5.56 25.22 -17.98
CA ASN A 31 5.40 24.82 -19.40
C ASN A 31 4.17 23.93 -19.62
N GLY A 32 3.86 23.07 -18.64
CA GLY A 32 2.68 22.21 -18.65
C GLY A 32 1.37 23.01 -18.59
N LEU A 33 1.30 24.00 -17.70
CA LEU A 33 0.15 24.91 -17.62
C LEU A 33 -0.04 25.70 -18.91
N ARG A 34 1.02 26.28 -19.44
CA ARG A 34 0.98 27.04 -20.69
C ARG A 34 0.50 26.19 -21.88
N LYS A 35 0.89 24.92 -21.94
CA LYS A 35 0.54 23.99 -23.03
C LYS A 35 -0.70 23.15 -22.74
N SER A 36 -1.31 23.29 -21.59
CA SER A 36 -2.43 22.45 -21.14
C SER A 36 -2.10 20.96 -21.15
N ILE A 37 -0.92 20.58 -20.64
CA ILE A 37 -0.38 19.22 -20.64
C ILE A 37 0.29 18.93 -19.30
N MET A 38 0.00 17.76 -18.73
CA MET A 38 0.76 17.20 -17.62
C MET A 38 1.10 15.74 -17.91
N ASP A 39 2.30 15.32 -17.54
CA ASP A 39 2.65 13.90 -17.61
C ASP A 39 1.92 13.14 -16.50
N ALA A 40 1.24 12.05 -16.85
CA ALA A 40 0.66 11.13 -15.90
C ALA A 40 1.81 10.33 -15.24
N THR A 41 2.27 10.79 -14.08
CA THR A 41 3.36 10.16 -13.31
C THR A 41 3.05 8.70 -12.96
N GLY A 42 4.06 7.93 -12.56
CA GLY A 42 3.87 6.54 -12.16
C GLY A 42 2.82 6.36 -11.05
N SER A 43 2.77 7.28 -10.08
CA SER A 43 1.78 7.29 -9.00
C SER A 43 0.36 7.53 -9.53
N VAL A 44 0.19 8.51 -10.44
CA VAL A 44 -1.11 8.79 -11.07
C VAL A 44 -1.59 7.60 -11.89
N ARG A 45 -0.72 7.00 -12.71
CA ARG A 45 -1.07 5.80 -13.50
C ARG A 45 -1.50 4.63 -12.63
N SER A 46 -0.72 4.34 -11.59
CA SER A 46 -1.03 3.26 -10.64
C SER A 46 -2.34 3.51 -9.89
N TYR A 47 -2.59 4.75 -9.49
CA TYR A 47 -3.83 5.15 -8.83
C TYR A 47 -5.05 4.94 -9.74
N LEU A 48 -5.04 5.49 -10.96
CA LEU A 48 -6.15 5.36 -11.90
C LEU A 48 -6.43 3.89 -12.27
N LYS A 49 -5.38 3.08 -12.43
CA LYS A 49 -5.49 1.65 -12.66
C LYS A 49 -6.11 0.92 -11.45
N SER A 50 -5.68 1.22 -10.23
CA SER A 50 -6.21 0.61 -9.01
C SER A 50 -7.69 0.94 -8.76
N LYS A 51 -8.13 2.13 -9.19
CA LYS A 51 -9.52 2.59 -9.13
C LYS A 51 -10.39 2.09 -10.30
N SER A 52 -9.83 1.31 -11.20
CA SER A 52 -10.52 0.85 -12.43
C SER A 52 -11.11 2.02 -13.24
N ILE A 53 -10.40 3.14 -13.26
CA ILE A 53 -10.73 4.33 -14.05
C ILE A 53 -10.04 4.23 -15.41
N HIS A 54 -8.72 3.98 -15.43
CA HIS A 54 -7.97 3.90 -16.68
C HIS A 54 -6.67 3.10 -16.49
N ASP A 55 -6.32 2.31 -17.52
CA ASP A 55 -5.04 1.61 -17.62
C ASP A 55 -4.28 2.12 -18.85
N PHE A 56 -3.27 2.96 -18.60
CA PHE A 56 -2.42 3.51 -19.66
C PHE A 56 -1.57 2.44 -20.38
N ASP A 57 -1.32 1.30 -19.75
CA ASP A 57 -0.54 0.21 -20.37
C ASP A 57 -1.32 -0.42 -21.54
N LEU A 58 -2.65 -0.36 -21.48
CA LEU A 58 -3.54 -0.87 -22.53
C LEU A 58 -3.93 0.22 -23.56
N GLN A 59 -3.61 1.49 -23.30
CA GLN A 59 -4.01 2.60 -24.16
C GLN A 59 -3.07 2.73 -25.37
N LYS A 60 -3.64 2.75 -26.58
CA LYS A 60 -2.90 3.07 -27.80
C LYS A 60 -2.53 4.56 -27.85
N GLN A 61 -1.53 4.89 -28.64
CA GLN A 61 -1.19 6.27 -28.96
C GLN A 61 -2.19 6.85 -29.96
N GLY A 62 -2.36 8.16 -29.92
CA GLY A 62 -3.18 8.89 -30.87
C GLY A 62 -4.44 9.51 -30.28
N PRO A 63 -5.00 10.53 -30.98
CA PRO A 63 -6.17 11.26 -30.51
C PRO A 63 -7.43 10.39 -30.42
N GLU A 64 -7.54 9.37 -31.27
CA GLU A 64 -8.66 8.41 -31.30
C GLU A 64 -8.72 7.52 -30.06
N SER A 65 -7.60 7.35 -29.38
CA SER A 65 -7.51 6.57 -28.14
C SER A 65 -7.63 7.43 -26.86
N LYS A 66 -7.91 8.72 -27.02
CA LYS A 66 -8.09 9.65 -25.90
C LYS A 66 -9.35 9.29 -25.11
N ILE A 67 -9.19 9.17 -23.79
CA ILE A 67 -10.28 8.92 -22.86
C ILE A 67 -10.62 10.20 -22.11
N GLN A 68 -11.91 10.42 -21.88
CA GLN A 68 -12.41 11.55 -21.11
C GLN A 68 -13.17 11.06 -19.89
N ILE A 69 -12.79 11.56 -18.71
CA ILE A 69 -13.40 11.20 -17.42
C ILE A 69 -14.06 12.45 -16.83
N PRO A 70 -15.33 12.36 -16.41
CA PRO A 70 -15.98 13.44 -15.68
C PRO A 70 -15.14 13.85 -14.47
N SER A 71 -14.96 15.15 -14.29
CA SER A 71 -14.10 15.66 -13.21
C SER A 71 -14.69 16.91 -12.59
N LYS A 72 -14.25 17.24 -11.39
CA LYS A 72 -14.59 18.48 -10.68
C LYS A 72 -13.34 19.10 -10.09
N LEU A 73 -13.21 20.42 -10.22
CA LEU A 73 -12.18 21.20 -9.54
C LEU A 73 -12.79 21.79 -8.28
N ILE A 74 -12.18 21.52 -7.14
CA ILE A 74 -12.63 22.02 -5.82
C ILE A 74 -11.89 23.30 -5.50
N SER A 75 -12.63 24.39 -5.30
CA SER A 75 -12.17 25.68 -4.80
C SER A 75 -12.82 26.01 -3.45
N PRO A 76 -12.37 27.05 -2.72
CA PRO A 76 -13.04 27.48 -1.50
C PRO A 76 -14.52 27.82 -1.70
N ASP A 77 -14.87 28.34 -2.87
CA ASP A 77 -16.19 28.88 -3.19
C ASP A 77 -17.13 27.87 -3.85
N GLY A 78 -16.64 26.69 -4.24
CA GLY A 78 -17.52 25.71 -4.86
C GLY A 78 -16.81 24.62 -5.69
N LEU A 79 -17.65 23.94 -6.47
CA LEU A 79 -17.24 22.92 -7.43
C LEU A 79 -17.39 23.45 -8.85
N THR A 80 -16.32 23.38 -9.62
CA THR A 80 -16.36 23.66 -11.05
C THR A 80 -16.32 22.36 -11.84
N SER A 81 -17.30 22.15 -12.72
CA SER A 81 -17.33 20.99 -13.62
C SER A 81 -16.14 21.03 -14.59
N SER A 82 -15.48 19.91 -14.74
CA SER A 82 -14.32 19.71 -15.58
C SER A 82 -14.36 18.35 -16.27
N VAL A 83 -13.39 18.11 -17.14
CA VAL A 83 -13.16 16.82 -17.80
C VAL A 83 -11.67 16.54 -17.76
N ALA A 84 -11.29 15.40 -17.23
CA ALA A 84 -9.94 14.87 -17.33
C ALA A 84 -9.75 14.21 -18.71
N SER A 85 -8.74 14.63 -19.42
CA SER A 85 -8.31 14.04 -20.69
C SER A 85 -7.11 13.15 -20.44
N LEU A 86 -7.23 11.85 -20.73
CA LEU A 86 -6.18 10.84 -20.57
C LEU A 86 -5.76 10.36 -21.95
N TYR A 87 -4.50 10.51 -22.32
CA TYR A 87 -4.04 10.18 -23.67
C TYR A 87 -2.56 9.88 -23.74
N ARG A 88 -2.16 9.22 -24.82
CA ARG A 88 -0.76 8.99 -25.19
C ARG A 88 -0.52 9.63 -26.55
N PRO A 89 0.38 10.64 -26.65
CA PRO A 89 0.66 11.30 -27.92
C PRO A 89 1.40 10.36 -28.88
N VAL A 90 1.25 10.62 -30.18
CA VAL A 90 2.01 9.93 -31.24
C VAL A 90 3.42 10.48 -31.25
N THR A 91 4.28 9.92 -30.41
CA THR A 91 5.71 10.25 -30.30
C THR A 91 6.51 8.97 -30.10
N LYS A 92 7.85 9.04 -30.23
CA LYS A 92 8.73 7.88 -30.05
C LYS A 92 8.48 7.11 -28.74
N LYS A 93 8.19 7.81 -27.62
CA LYS A 93 7.92 7.23 -26.31
C LYS A 93 6.43 7.08 -26.03
N GLY A 94 5.59 7.98 -26.51
CA GLY A 94 4.15 7.99 -26.23
C GLY A 94 3.81 8.12 -24.75
N ASP A 95 4.54 8.98 -24.03
CA ASP A 95 4.42 9.10 -22.58
C ASP A 95 2.97 9.44 -22.18
N PRO A 96 2.40 8.73 -21.20
CA PRO A 96 1.04 8.97 -20.71
C PRO A 96 0.84 10.38 -20.20
N ARG A 97 -0.28 10.99 -20.55
CA ARG A 97 -0.63 12.37 -20.20
C ARG A 97 -2.02 12.48 -19.59
N ILE A 98 -2.18 13.46 -18.73
CA ILE A 98 -3.44 13.84 -18.10
C ILE A 98 -3.59 15.36 -18.16
N TRP A 99 -4.80 15.84 -18.39
CA TRP A 99 -5.13 17.25 -18.30
C TRP A 99 -6.56 17.45 -17.85
N PHE A 100 -6.79 18.39 -16.96
CA PHE A 100 -8.12 18.78 -16.51
C PHE A 100 -8.53 20.10 -17.17
N LYS A 101 -9.67 20.11 -17.86
CA LYS A 101 -10.19 21.31 -18.54
C LYS A 101 -10.39 22.44 -17.51
N GLY A 102 -9.82 23.61 -17.78
CA GLY A 102 -9.93 24.78 -16.91
C GLY A 102 -8.95 24.80 -15.73
N LEU A 103 -8.07 23.83 -15.58
CA LEU A 103 -7.10 23.78 -14.46
C LEU A 103 -6.23 25.04 -14.38
N GLY A 104 -5.83 25.63 -15.50
CA GLY A 104 -5.00 26.85 -15.53
C GLY A 104 -5.60 28.06 -14.82
N ASN A 105 -6.90 28.05 -14.57
CA ASN A 105 -7.57 29.12 -13.78
C ASN A 105 -7.47 28.91 -12.27
N TYR A 106 -6.98 27.77 -11.82
CA TYR A 106 -6.92 27.33 -10.41
C TYR A 106 -5.52 26.87 -9.99
N ALA A 107 -4.54 27.01 -10.86
CA ALA A 107 -3.22 26.42 -10.68
C ALA A 107 -2.14 27.45 -10.95
N ASP A 108 -1.24 27.59 -10.00
CA ASP A 108 0.07 28.18 -10.25
C ASP A 108 1.10 27.07 -10.54
N ALA A 109 2.20 27.44 -11.20
CA ALA A 109 3.30 26.52 -11.41
C ALA A 109 3.85 26.03 -10.06
N ASN A 110 4.12 24.74 -9.98
CA ASN A 110 4.61 24.05 -8.78
C ASN A 110 3.58 23.89 -7.63
N ASP A 111 2.30 24.22 -7.85
CA ASP A 111 1.25 23.80 -6.93
C ASP A 111 1.15 22.27 -6.90
N ILE A 112 0.83 21.72 -5.74
CA ILE A 112 0.55 20.29 -5.58
C ILE A 112 -0.96 20.07 -5.63
N PHE A 113 -1.39 19.23 -6.56
CA PHE A 113 -2.78 18.82 -6.68
C PHE A 113 -2.99 17.40 -6.15
N GLY A 114 -4.03 17.24 -5.34
CA GLY A 114 -4.58 15.93 -4.98
C GLY A 114 -5.67 15.53 -5.99
N ILE A 115 -5.55 14.34 -6.56
CA ILE A 115 -6.60 13.73 -7.39
C ILE A 115 -7.27 12.65 -6.55
N VAL A 116 -8.56 12.78 -6.33
CA VAL A 116 -9.42 11.85 -5.59
C VAL A 116 -10.41 11.23 -6.58
N GLU A 117 -10.50 9.91 -6.61
CA GLU A 117 -11.57 9.22 -7.32
C GLU A 117 -12.73 8.93 -6.36
N PHE A 118 -13.92 9.31 -6.77
CA PHE A 118 -15.15 8.98 -6.07
C PHE A 118 -16.30 8.82 -7.08
N GLU A 119 -17.02 7.71 -7.03
CA GLU A 119 -18.14 7.36 -7.91
C GLU A 119 -17.81 7.50 -9.40
N LYS A 120 -16.65 6.99 -9.83
CA LYS A 120 -16.16 7.07 -11.22
C LYS A 120 -15.94 8.50 -11.74
N GLN A 121 -15.82 9.45 -10.85
CA GLN A 121 -15.51 10.84 -11.12
C GLN A 121 -14.19 11.24 -10.47
N LEU A 122 -13.45 12.16 -11.07
CA LEU A 122 -12.19 12.66 -10.50
C LEU A 122 -12.41 14.03 -9.88
N TYR A 123 -12.04 14.18 -8.61
CA TYR A 123 -12.02 15.44 -7.89
C TYR A 123 -10.58 15.93 -7.76
N VAL A 124 -10.36 17.20 -8.07
CA VAL A 124 -9.02 17.81 -8.06
C VAL A 124 -9.00 18.92 -7.01
N LEU A 125 -8.07 18.80 -6.08
CA LEU A 125 -7.90 19.73 -4.97
C LEU A 125 -6.51 20.39 -5.06
N ASN A 126 -6.43 21.71 -4.99
CA ASN A 126 -5.15 22.39 -4.87
C ASN A 126 -4.64 22.27 -3.42
N ILE A 127 -3.79 21.28 -3.15
CA ILE A 127 -3.25 21.02 -1.80
C ILE A 127 -2.37 22.18 -1.33
N THR A 128 -1.71 22.91 -2.22
CA THR A 128 -0.85 24.04 -1.88
C THR A 128 -1.66 25.26 -1.43
N GLN A 129 -2.78 25.56 -2.08
CA GLN A 129 -3.52 26.81 -1.86
C GLN A 129 -4.71 26.66 -0.90
N LEU A 130 -5.45 25.53 -0.95
CA LEU A 130 -6.67 25.35 -0.16
C LEU A 130 -6.40 25.29 1.35
N ASP A 131 -7.09 26.07 2.15
CA ASP A 131 -7.17 25.88 3.61
C ASP A 131 -8.11 24.71 3.93
N LEU A 132 -7.60 23.47 3.78
CA LEU A 132 -8.38 22.27 4.02
C LEU A 132 -8.91 22.16 5.45
N ARG A 133 -8.17 22.69 6.45
CA ARG A 133 -8.61 22.64 7.85
C ARG A 133 -9.80 23.56 8.08
N GLY A 134 -9.73 24.80 7.61
CA GLY A 134 -10.83 25.76 7.69
C GLY A 134 -12.07 25.28 6.94
N LEU A 135 -11.88 24.77 5.71
CA LEU A 135 -12.96 24.23 4.89
C LEU A 135 -13.67 23.04 5.57
N LEU A 136 -12.94 22.07 6.11
CA LEU A 136 -13.53 20.91 6.78
C LEU A 136 -14.20 21.25 8.12
N ALA A 137 -13.76 22.32 8.79
CA ALA A 137 -14.34 22.81 10.05
C ALA A 137 -15.52 23.76 9.83
N SER A 138 -15.72 24.29 8.62
CA SER A 138 -16.77 25.26 8.32
C SER A 138 -18.17 24.77 8.66
N LYS A 139 -19.08 25.66 9.09
CA LYS A 139 -20.48 25.35 9.38
C LYS A 139 -21.37 25.43 8.13
N GLY A 140 -20.89 26.09 7.05
CA GLY A 140 -21.63 26.27 5.81
C GLY A 140 -21.59 25.07 4.87
N VAL A 141 -22.37 25.14 3.81
CA VAL A 141 -22.31 24.22 2.67
C VAL A 141 -20.92 24.32 2.04
N ASN A 142 -20.26 23.21 1.91
CA ASN A 142 -18.88 23.15 1.43
C ASN A 142 -18.64 21.85 0.67
N PRO A 143 -18.43 21.95 -0.65
CA PRO A 143 -18.30 20.77 -1.52
C PRO A 143 -17.17 19.82 -1.10
N LEU A 144 -16.07 20.34 -0.56
CA LEU A 144 -14.99 19.49 -0.06
C LEU A 144 -15.44 18.71 1.18
N LYS A 145 -16.12 19.39 2.11
CA LYS A 145 -16.62 18.75 3.33
C LYS A 145 -17.65 17.68 3.01
N ASP A 146 -18.54 17.94 2.06
CA ASP A 146 -19.58 17.01 1.64
C ASP A 146 -18.93 15.76 1.00
N LEU A 147 -18.01 15.95 0.05
CA LEU A 147 -17.24 14.86 -0.55
C LEU A 147 -16.49 14.01 0.51
N VAL A 148 -15.80 14.68 1.43
CA VAL A 148 -15.04 13.99 2.48
C VAL A 148 -15.96 13.24 3.44
N ASN A 149 -17.13 13.80 3.78
CA ASN A 149 -18.11 13.14 4.64
C ASN A 149 -18.70 11.92 3.97
N GLU A 150 -19.09 12.01 2.69
CA GLU A 150 -19.61 10.86 1.92
C GLU A 150 -18.57 9.73 1.83
N ILE A 151 -17.31 10.04 1.48
CA ILE A 151 -16.24 9.05 1.44
C ILE A 151 -16.04 8.41 2.81
N ASN A 152 -16.02 9.21 3.88
CA ASN A 152 -15.82 8.71 5.25
C ASN A 152 -17.00 7.86 5.72
N GLN A 153 -18.23 8.26 5.39
CA GLN A 153 -19.43 7.50 5.71
C GLN A 153 -19.40 6.12 5.05
N ILE A 154 -19.14 6.06 3.73
CA ILE A 154 -19.04 4.79 2.97
C ILE A 154 -17.92 3.91 3.54
N SER A 155 -16.76 4.49 3.87
CA SER A 155 -15.66 3.75 4.50
C SER A 155 -16.06 3.17 5.85
N ASN A 156 -16.78 3.92 6.69
CA ASN A 156 -17.25 3.44 7.97
C ASN A 156 -18.34 2.35 7.81
N GLU A 157 -19.27 2.50 6.87
CA GLU A 157 -20.28 1.49 6.57
C GLU A 157 -19.65 0.16 6.13
N ILE A 158 -18.58 0.20 5.31
CA ILE A 158 -17.84 -1.00 4.91
C ILE A 158 -17.14 -1.64 6.12
N ALA A 159 -16.52 -0.83 6.98
CA ALA A 159 -15.87 -1.32 8.19
C ALA A 159 -16.88 -1.95 9.17
N ASP A 160 -18.04 -1.33 9.33
CA ASP A 160 -19.13 -1.83 10.19
C ASP A 160 -19.74 -3.11 9.62
N GLU A 161 -19.95 -3.19 8.29
CA GLU A 161 -20.37 -4.42 7.61
C GLU A 161 -19.37 -5.56 7.86
N LEU A 162 -18.08 -5.29 7.70
CA LEU A 162 -17.04 -6.28 7.97
C LEU A 162 -17.04 -6.71 9.43
N LEU A 163 -17.15 -5.77 10.37
CA LEU A 163 -17.19 -6.05 11.80
C LEU A 163 -18.41 -6.91 12.17
N PHE A 164 -19.57 -6.62 11.60
CA PHE A 164 -20.77 -7.44 11.76
C PHE A 164 -20.53 -8.88 11.29
N LYS A 165 -19.94 -9.07 10.10
CA LYS A 165 -19.61 -10.41 9.57
C LYS A 165 -18.57 -11.13 10.44
N LEU A 166 -17.55 -10.43 10.92
CA LEU A 166 -16.54 -11.01 11.84
C LEU A 166 -17.19 -11.48 13.15
N ARG A 167 -18.11 -10.72 13.71
CA ARG A 167 -18.88 -11.11 14.90
C ARG A 167 -19.77 -12.33 14.64
N ALA A 168 -20.42 -12.39 13.48
CA ALA A 168 -21.22 -13.56 13.09
C ALA A 168 -20.35 -14.83 12.93
N ILE A 169 -19.10 -14.69 12.45
CA ILE A 169 -18.14 -15.80 12.40
C ILE A 169 -17.72 -16.20 13.81
N ALA A 170 -17.41 -15.25 14.69
CA ALA A 170 -17.02 -15.49 16.08
C ALA A 170 -18.12 -16.19 16.87
N ALA A 171 -19.38 -15.84 16.64
CA ALA A 171 -20.55 -16.45 17.26
C ALA A 171 -20.72 -17.95 16.94
N LYS A 172 -20.11 -18.45 15.85
CA LYS A 172 -20.07 -19.90 15.54
C LYS A 172 -19.16 -20.70 16.48
N GLY A 173 -18.40 -20.03 17.35
CA GLY A 173 -17.40 -20.67 18.21
C GLY A 173 -16.16 -21.11 17.44
N PHE A 174 -15.61 -22.27 17.80
CA PHE A 174 -14.46 -22.84 17.13
C PHE A 174 -14.83 -23.41 15.75
N VAL A 175 -14.28 -22.83 14.70
CA VAL A 175 -14.47 -23.29 13.33
C VAL A 175 -13.26 -24.10 12.86
N PRO A 176 -13.45 -25.18 12.08
CA PRO A 176 -12.34 -26.01 11.60
C PRO A 176 -11.45 -25.24 10.63
N ALA A 177 -10.14 -25.47 10.72
CA ALA A 177 -9.16 -24.96 9.79
C ALA A 177 -9.36 -25.53 8.38
N LEU A 178 -9.34 -24.68 7.38
CA LEU A 178 -9.51 -25.09 5.99
C LEU A 178 -8.32 -25.94 5.48
N LEU A 179 -7.12 -25.70 6.01
CA LEU A 179 -5.87 -26.35 5.62
C LEU A 179 -5.03 -26.66 6.86
N GLN A 180 -4.11 -27.62 6.75
CA GLN A 180 -3.09 -27.85 7.78
C GLN A 180 -1.79 -27.14 7.39
N ALA A 181 -1.72 -25.83 7.59
CA ALA A 181 -0.57 -24.99 7.28
C ALA A 181 -0.55 -23.72 8.14
N ASP A 182 0.59 -23.05 8.24
CA ASP A 182 0.69 -21.77 8.97
C ASP A 182 -0.24 -20.69 8.42
N THR A 183 -0.51 -20.73 7.11
CA THR A 183 -1.42 -19.79 6.43
C THR A 183 -2.91 -20.14 6.62
N SER A 184 -3.22 -21.22 7.32
CA SER A 184 -4.58 -21.74 7.46
C SER A 184 -5.55 -20.73 8.09
N ILE A 185 -5.12 -20.00 9.11
CA ILE A 185 -5.96 -19.03 9.78
C ILE A 185 -6.48 -17.92 8.84
N GLY A 186 -5.62 -17.40 7.95
CA GLY A 186 -6.02 -16.42 6.93
C GLY A 186 -6.98 -17.01 5.92
N ARG A 187 -6.65 -18.17 5.39
CA ARG A 187 -7.48 -18.89 4.42
C ARG A 187 -8.86 -19.25 4.97
N THR A 188 -8.91 -19.67 6.23
CA THR A 188 -10.18 -19.99 6.89
C THR A 188 -11.04 -18.74 7.04
N LEU A 189 -10.46 -17.62 7.45
CA LEU A 189 -11.18 -16.36 7.59
C LEU A 189 -11.70 -15.83 6.25
N GLU A 190 -10.83 -15.77 5.22
CA GLU A 190 -11.20 -15.35 3.86
C GLU A 190 -12.35 -16.19 3.31
N ASN A 191 -12.27 -17.51 3.45
CA ASN A 191 -13.33 -18.42 3.02
C ASN A 191 -14.67 -18.17 3.75
N LEU A 192 -14.62 -17.97 5.07
CA LEU A 192 -15.83 -17.69 5.87
C LEU A 192 -16.46 -16.32 5.54
N LEU A 193 -15.66 -15.38 5.06
CA LEU A 193 -16.14 -14.08 4.56
C LEU A 193 -16.60 -14.12 3.10
N GLY A 194 -16.49 -15.27 2.43
CA GLY A 194 -16.83 -15.44 1.01
C GLY A 194 -15.84 -14.76 0.04
N ILE A 195 -14.62 -14.49 0.50
CA ILE A 195 -13.58 -13.90 -0.32
C ILE A 195 -12.96 -14.98 -1.19
N LYS A 196 -13.03 -14.81 -2.52
CA LYS A 196 -12.39 -15.71 -3.47
C LYS A 196 -10.87 -15.57 -3.40
N MET A 197 -10.19 -16.72 -3.42
CA MET A 197 -8.73 -16.75 -3.49
C MET A 197 -8.25 -16.03 -4.75
N ASN A 198 -7.44 -15.01 -4.59
CA ASN A 198 -6.78 -14.32 -5.68
C ASN A 198 -5.33 -13.98 -5.28
N SER A 199 -4.49 -13.70 -6.26
CA SER A 199 -3.12 -13.19 -6.11
C SER A 199 -3.06 -11.67 -6.30
N SER A 200 -4.20 -10.98 -6.14
CA SER A 200 -4.30 -9.54 -6.32
C SER A 200 -3.45 -8.80 -5.29
N ARG A 201 -2.88 -7.69 -5.71
CA ARG A 201 -2.18 -6.76 -4.81
C ARG A 201 -3.13 -5.77 -4.13
N THR A 202 -4.42 -5.82 -4.48
CA THR A 202 -5.45 -5.00 -3.85
C THR A 202 -5.82 -5.53 -2.47
N PRO A 203 -6.37 -4.70 -1.57
CA PRO A 203 -6.88 -5.13 -0.27
C PRO A 203 -8.00 -6.18 -0.40
N ASP A 204 -8.14 -7.04 0.62
CA ASP A 204 -8.92 -8.28 0.55
C ASP A 204 -10.44 -8.07 0.56
N TYR A 205 -10.94 -7.07 1.30
CA TYR A 205 -12.37 -6.85 1.52
C TYR A 205 -12.79 -5.41 1.22
N LYS A 206 -13.37 -5.15 0.03
CA LYS A 206 -13.90 -3.82 -0.36
C LYS A 206 -12.93 -2.65 -0.07
N GLY A 207 -11.63 -2.86 -0.22
CA GLY A 207 -10.60 -1.86 0.08
C GLY A 207 -9.98 -1.95 1.48
N ILE A 208 -10.42 -2.89 2.31
CA ILE A 208 -9.86 -3.17 3.64
C ILE A 208 -8.97 -4.41 3.56
N GLU A 209 -7.73 -4.30 4.03
CA GLU A 209 -6.80 -5.42 4.17
C GLU A 209 -7.12 -6.27 5.40
N LEU A 210 -7.04 -7.59 5.27
CA LEU A 210 -7.25 -8.53 6.37
C LEU A 210 -5.93 -9.21 6.75
N LYS A 211 -5.59 -9.17 8.02
CA LYS A 211 -4.45 -9.87 8.59
C LYS A 211 -4.89 -10.65 9.82
N SER A 212 -4.78 -11.96 9.76
CA SER A 212 -5.14 -12.81 10.90
C SER A 212 -3.92 -13.52 11.49
N ALA A 213 -3.91 -13.67 12.79
CA ALA A 213 -2.85 -14.33 13.54
C ALA A 213 -3.39 -15.11 14.72
N ARG A 214 -2.70 -16.22 15.08
CA ARG A 214 -2.95 -16.96 16.31
C ARG A 214 -2.55 -16.10 17.52
N GLU A 215 -3.41 -16.03 18.54
CA GLU A 215 -3.24 -15.16 19.71
C GLU A 215 -1.93 -15.44 20.47
N ASN A 216 -1.56 -16.70 20.59
CA ASN A 216 -0.40 -17.14 21.37
C ASN A 216 0.94 -17.08 20.63
N LYS A 217 0.95 -16.63 19.38
CA LYS A 217 2.18 -16.46 18.60
C LYS A 217 2.52 -14.99 18.50
N GLY A 218 3.58 -14.55 19.18
CA GLY A 218 4.17 -13.21 19.02
C GLY A 218 4.83 -13.01 17.65
N THR A 219 4.17 -13.48 16.56
CA THR A 219 4.68 -13.42 15.22
C THR A 219 4.64 -11.99 14.69
N ARG A 220 5.69 -11.62 13.94
CA ARG A 220 5.73 -10.34 13.24
C ARG A 220 4.55 -10.21 12.27
N LYS A 221 3.96 -9.02 12.22
CA LYS A 221 2.84 -8.70 11.32
C LYS A 221 3.36 -8.53 9.89
N GLY A 222 2.87 -9.32 8.95
CA GLY A 222 3.19 -9.14 7.53
C GLY A 222 2.60 -7.84 7.00
N LEU A 223 3.45 -6.99 6.43
CA LEU A 223 3.01 -5.75 5.77
C LEU A 223 2.72 -6.03 4.30
N PHE A 224 3.73 -6.22 3.50
CA PHE A 224 3.60 -6.50 2.07
C PHE A 224 4.83 -7.25 1.56
N ALA A 225 4.70 -7.82 0.35
CA ALA A 225 5.84 -8.34 -0.40
C ALA A 225 6.18 -7.38 -1.55
N LYS A 226 7.45 -7.09 -1.74
CA LYS A 226 7.94 -6.26 -2.84
C LYS A 226 9.30 -6.74 -3.32
N THR A 227 9.39 -7.11 -4.59
CA THR A 227 10.66 -7.47 -5.24
C THR A 227 11.61 -6.26 -5.30
N PRO A 228 12.92 -6.47 -5.22
CA PRO A 228 13.89 -5.40 -5.43
C PRO A 228 13.78 -4.83 -6.85
N ASN A 229 14.35 -3.67 -7.05
CA ASN A 229 14.58 -3.14 -8.39
C ASN A 229 15.78 -3.87 -8.97
N TRP A 230 15.52 -4.83 -9.88
CA TRP A 230 16.55 -5.67 -10.47
C TRP A 230 17.54 -4.88 -11.36
N GLU A 231 17.13 -3.74 -11.91
CA GLU A 231 18.01 -2.89 -12.72
C GLU A 231 19.07 -2.20 -11.86
N LEU A 232 18.66 -1.72 -10.68
CA LEU A 232 19.56 -1.07 -9.70
C LEU A 232 20.34 -2.08 -8.85
N SER A 233 19.87 -3.32 -8.75
CA SER A 233 20.51 -4.36 -7.96
C SER A 233 21.74 -4.95 -8.66
N LYS A 234 22.73 -5.38 -7.88
CA LYS A 234 23.89 -6.14 -8.38
C LYS A 234 23.47 -7.51 -8.86
N PHE A 235 22.71 -8.25 -8.06
CA PHE A 235 22.10 -9.50 -8.45
C PHE A 235 20.81 -9.25 -9.23
N LYS A 236 20.59 -10.03 -10.28
CA LYS A 236 19.51 -9.80 -11.25
C LYS A 236 18.31 -10.74 -11.07
N ASN A 237 18.45 -11.75 -10.24
CA ASN A 237 17.40 -12.73 -9.99
C ASN A 237 17.61 -13.49 -8.68
N ARG A 238 16.57 -14.20 -8.27
CA ARG A 238 16.56 -15.01 -7.03
C ARG A 238 17.53 -16.19 -7.04
N THR A 239 17.93 -16.67 -8.20
CA THR A 239 18.86 -17.80 -8.31
C THR A 239 20.26 -17.37 -7.86
N GLU A 240 20.73 -16.20 -8.30
CA GLU A 240 21.99 -15.63 -7.86
C GLU A 240 22.05 -15.41 -6.35
N ILE A 241 20.95 -14.96 -5.74
CA ILE A 241 20.85 -14.79 -4.28
C ILE A 241 20.95 -16.14 -3.57
N LEU A 242 20.22 -17.14 -4.07
CA LEU A 242 20.24 -18.48 -3.48
C LEU A 242 21.63 -19.13 -3.62
N ASP A 243 22.30 -18.95 -4.76
CA ASP A 243 23.62 -19.53 -5.01
C ASP A 243 24.68 -18.90 -4.12
N ALA A 244 24.59 -17.58 -3.84
CA ALA A 244 25.53 -16.87 -2.99
C ALA A 244 25.33 -17.15 -1.48
N PHE A 245 24.08 -17.26 -1.00
CA PHE A 245 23.77 -17.26 0.44
C PHE A 245 22.97 -18.49 0.91
N GLY A 246 22.67 -19.43 -0.01
CA GLY A 246 21.92 -20.63 0.32
C GLY A 246 22.71 -21.62 1.17
N TYR A 247 21.97 -22.46 1.87
CA TYR A 247 22.52 -23.54 2.70
C TYR A 247 21.63 -24.79 2.61
N TRP A 248 22.24 -25.95 2.91
CA TRP A 248 21.51 -27.20 2.95
C TRP A 248 20.80 -27.37 4.29
N GLU A 249 19.52 -27.64 4.26
CA GLU A 249 18.73 -28.00 5.44
C GLU A 249 17.73 -29.10 5.09
N LYS A 250 17.81 -30.22 5.82
CA LYS A 250 16.94 -31.40 5.64
C LYS A 250 16.87 -31.88 4.18
N GLY A 251 18.00 -31.87 3.48
CA GLY A 251 18.09 -32.30 2.07
C GLY A 251 17.57 -31.28 1.05
N VAL A 252 17.25 -30.06 1.46
CA VAL A 252 16.81 -28.98 0.55
C VAL A 252 17.84 -27.85 0.57
N PHE A 253 18.30 -27.42 -0.59
CA PHE A 253 19.12 -26.21 -0.73
C PHE A 253 18.21 -24.99 -0.71
N ARG A 254 18.39 -24.14 0.31
CA ARG A 254 17.48 -23.03 0.57
C ARG A 254 18.15 -21.84 1.25
N LEU A 255 17.52 -20.68 1.14
CA LEU A 255 17.76 -19.51 1.97
C LEU A 255 16.47 -19.19 2.72
N TYR A 256 16.50 -19.25 4.04
CA TYR A 256 15.35 -18.93 4.87
C TYR A 256 15.82 -18.18 6.11
N ASN A 257 15.85 -16.86 6.01
CA ASN A 257 16.39 -16.00 7.05
C ASN A 257 15.56 -14.73 7.24
N THR A 258 15.83 -14.05 8.33
CA THR A 258 15.35 -12.69 8.59
C THR A 258 16.52 -11.73 8.50
N ILE A 259 16.35 -10.69 7.70
CA ILE A 259 17.32 -9.61 7.53
C ILE A 259 16.80 -8.36 8.25
N ARG A 260 17.67 -7.68 9.00
CA ARG A 260 17.36 -6.48 9.79
C ARG A 260 18.49 -5.46 9.66
N ALA A 261 18.26 -4.20 10.04
CA ALA A 261 19.30 -3.17 10.02
C ALA A 261 20.14 -3.14 11.31
N THR A 262 19.66 -3.75 12.40
CA THR A 262 20.32 -3.68 13.72
C THR A 262 21.45 -4.69 13.93
N GLY A 263 21.73 -5.52 12.95
CA GLY A 263 22.82 -6.50 13.01
C GLY A 263 22.71 -7.53 11.91
N ARG A 264 23.89 -8.06 11.51
CA ARG A 264 23.99 -9.10 10.48
C ARG A 264 23.39 -10.41 10.97
N ASN A 265 22.79 -11.14 10.06
CA ASN A 265 22.29 -12.50 10.35
C ASN A 265 23.42 -13.54 10.15
N ALA A 266 23.08 -14.82 10.29
CA ALA A 266 24.03 -15.93 10.16
C ALA A 266 24.67 -16.05 8.75
N GLN A 267 24.06 -15.46 7.73
CA GLN A 267 24.61 -15.38 6.36
C GLN A 267 25.37 -14.08 6.09
N GLY A 268 25.68 -13.28 7.12
CA GLY A 268 26.38 -12.02 6.97
C GLY A 268 25.53 -10.87 6.39
N LEU A 269 24.20 -11.04 6.29
CA LEU A 269 23.30 -10.10 5.61
C LEU A 269 22.69 -9.07 6.58
N ILE A 270 22.58 -7.82 6.10
CA ILE A 270 22.03 -6.69 6.84
C ILE A 270 21.22 -5.78 5.89
N LEU A 271 20.19 -5.09 6.42
CA LEU A 271 19.54 -3.98 5.72
C LEU A 271 20.27 -2.67 6.00
N ARG A 272 20.41 -1.83 5.00
CA ARG A 272 20.99 -0.49 5.09
C ARG A 272 20.13 0.51 4.33
N THR A 273 19.69 1.56 5.00
CA THR A 273 18.99 2.68 4.37
C THR A 273 19.97 3.74 3.88
N ASP A 274 19.65 4.36 2.78
CA ASP A 274 20.32 5.52 2.24
C ASP A 274 19.25 6.59 1.96
N TYR A 275 19.19 7.58 2.84
CA TYR A 275 18.17 8.63 2.75
C TYR A 275 18.50 9.72 1.72
N GLU A 276 19.77 9.85 1.31
CA GLU A 276 20.17 10.82 0.29
C GLU A 276 19.72 10.34 -1.10
N GLN A 277 19.88 9.04 -1.35
CA GLN A 277 19.46 8.41 -2.61
C GLN A 277 18.01 7.89 -2.56
N ASP A 278 17.36 7.87 -1.40
CA ASP A 278 16.06 7.29 -1.12
C ASP A 278 16.01 5.78 -1.40
N TYR A 279 17.08 5.04 -1.06
CA TYR A 279 17.24 3.61 -1.29
C TYR A 279 17.28 2.80 0.01
N LEU A 280 16.83 1.55 -0.09
CA LEU A 280 17.10 0.47 0.86
C LEU A 280 17.96 -0.57 0.17
N PHE A 281 19.06 -0.95 0.80
CA PHE A 281 19.95 -2.01 0.33
C PHE A 281 19.88 -3.24 1.23
N GLU A 282 20.00 -4.42 0.63
CA GLU A 282 20.46 -5.61 1.32
C GLU A 282 21.96 -5.76 1.03
N ASN A 283 22.74 -5.82 2.11
CA ASN A 283 24.21 -5.78 2.07
C ASN A 283 24.79 -7.05 2.69
N SER A 284 25.83 -7.57 2.06
CA SER A 284 26.66 -8.68 2.55
C SER A 284 27.89 -8.17 3.28
N ASP A 285 28.42 -8.94 4.25
CA ASP A 285 29.73 -8.72 4.85
C ASP A 285 30.89 -9.10 3.91
N ASP A 286 30.62 -9.89 2.88
CA ASP A 286 31.55 -10.10 1.79
C ASP A 286 31.73 -8.77 1.01
N LYS A 287 32.95 -8.22 1.08
CA LYS A 287 33.31 -6.94 0.44
C LYS A 287 33.20 -6.96 -1.08
N GLU A 288 33.38 -8.13 -1.68
CA GLU A 288 33.24 -8.28 -3.15
C GLU A 288 31.78 -8.23 -3.56
N ILE A 289 30.87 -8.67 -2.68
CA ILE A 289 29.42 -8.61 -2.92
C ILE A 289 28.86 -7.23 -2.54
N GLY A 290 29.09 -6.80 -1.31
CA GLY A 290 28.63 -5.51 -0.79
C GLY A 290 27.10 -5.33 -0.86
N ASP A 291 26.60 -4.20 -1.36
CA ASP A 291 25.18 -3.95 -1.62
C ASP A 291 24.72 -4.72 -2.87
N PHE A 292 23.86 -5.70 -2.71
CA PHE A 292 23.49 -6.59 -3.80
C PHE A 292 22.02 -6.53 -4.23
N LEU A 293 21.12 -6.12 -3.34
CA LEU A 293 19.72 -5.82 -3.70
C LEU A 293 19.38 -4.38 -3.33
N THR A 294 18.57 -3.76 -4.17
CA THR A 294 18.17 -2.35 -4.03
C THR A 294 16.66 -2.21 -4.17
N TRP A 295 16.05 -1.49 -3.24
CA TRP A 295 14.67 -1.01 -3.32
C TRP A 295 14.66 0.51 -3.24
N GLU A 296 13.78 1.15 -4.01
CA GLU A 296 13.46 2.56 -3.86
C GLU A 296 12.52 2.72 -2.65
N LEU A 297 12.93 3.47 -1.62
CA LEU A 297 12.12 3.68 -0.41
C LEU A 297 10.76 4.33 -0.73
N GLY A 298 10.70 5.23 -1.72
CA GLY A 298 9.45 5.81 -2.22
C GLY A 298 8.47 4.77 -2.73
N VAL A 299 8.97 3.72 -3.43
CA VAL A 299 8.15 2.60 -3.91
C VAL A 299 7.65 1.73 -2.76
N LEU A 300 8.49 1.50 -1.73
CA LEU A 300 8.10 0.74 -0.53
C LEU A 300 7.05 1.50 0.29
N ARG A 301 7.22 2.82 0.48
CA ARG A 301 6.23 3.68 1.15
C ARG A 301 4.89 3.68 0.42
N SER A 302 4.91 3.73 -0.91
CA SER A 302 3.70 3.66 -1.73
C SER A 302 3.00 2.30 -1.61
N ALA A 303 3.76 1.20 -1.57
CA ALA A 303 3.22 -0.14 -1.36
C ALA A 303 2.55 -0.27 0.02
N LEU A 304 3.17 0.28 1.07
CA LEU A 304 2.60 0.34 2.41
C LEU A 304 1.29 1.13 2.44
N ALA A 305 1.29 2.34 1.87
CA ALA A 305 0.12 3.21 1.81
C ALA A 305 -1.06 2.55 1.10
N THR A 306 -0.79 1.89 -0.03
CA THR A 306 -1.82 1.22 -0.83
C THR A 306 -2.38 -0.01 -0.13
N LYS A 307 -1.50 -0.87 0.41
CA LYS A 307 -1.90 -2.14 1.01
C LYS A 307 -2.59 -1.97 2.37
N HIS A 308 -2.10 -1.01 3.15
CA HIS A 308 -2.55 -0.78 4.54
C HIS A 308 -3.29 0.54 4.73
N LYS A 309 -3.92 1.07 3.67
CA LYS A 309 -4.79 2.24 3.79
C LYS A 309 -5.79 2.06 4.94
N GLU A 310 -6.38 0.89 5.01
CA GLU A 310 -7.26 0.45 6.09
C GLU A 310 -7.06 -1.05 6.32
N THR A 311 -6.89 -1.46 7.58
CA THR A 311 -6.54 -2.86 7.90
C THR A 311 -7.22 -3.34 9.18
N PHE A 312 -7.79 -4.54 9.13
CA PHE A 312 -8.22 -5.27 10.30
C PHE A 312 -7.19 -6.37 10.64
N TRP A 313 -6.61 -6.26 11.83
CA TRP A 313 -5.69 -7.24 12.40
C TRP A 313 -6.49 -8.16 13.33
N ILE A 314 -6.83 -9.35 12.86
CA ILE A 314 -7.72 -10.27 13.55
C ILE A 314 -6.89 -11.27 14.37
N LYS A 315 -7.23 -11.43 15.65
CA LYS A 315 -6.62 -12.43 16.54
C LYS A 315 -7.60 -13.59 16.76
N ALA A 316 -7.10 -14.81 16.64
CA ALA A 316 -7.85 -16.00 16.94
C ALA A 316 -7.11 -16.90 17.92
N GLN A 317 -7.85 -17.48 18.83
CA GLN A 317 -7.43 -18.62 19.63
C GLN A 317 -7.44 -19.85 18.73
N SER A 318 -6.39 -20.69 18.83
CA SER A 318 -6.36 -21.97 18.14
C SER A 318 -6.36 -23.11 19.14
N LYS A 319 -7.05 -24.20 18.80
CA LYS A 319 -6.95 -25.49 19.50
C LYS A 319 -6.77 -26.61 18.48
N LYS A 320 -6.19 -27.75 18.92
CA LYS A 320 -6.09 -28.97 18.12
C LYS A 320 -6.92 -30.07 18.78
N GLU A 321 -7.72 -30.75 17.98
CA GLU A 321 -8.48 -31.93 18.34
C GLU A 321 -8.39 -32.93 17.18
N ASP A 322 -8.04 -34.17 17.44
CA ASP A 322 -7.91 -35.26 16.46
C ASP A 322 -7.08 -34.84 15.22
N ASP A 323 -5.89 -34.27 15.45
CA ASP A 323 -4.98 -33.71 14.44
C ASP A 323 -5.55 -32.58 13.56
N LYS A 324 -6.75 -32.12 13.86
CA LYS A 324 -7.37 -30.95 13.18
C LYS A 324 -7.20 -29.69 14.02
N GLU A 325 -6.88 -28.60 13.36
CA GLU A 325 -6.81 -27.28 14.00
C GLU A 325 -8.18 -26.58 13.88
N TYR A 326 -8.55 -25.85 14.92
CA TYR A 326 -9.76 -25.05 14.99
C TYR A 326 -9.42 -23.63 15.43
N PHE A 327 -10.19 -22.64 14.95
CA PHE A 327 -10.00 -21.23 15.25
C PHE A 327 -11.23 -20.61 15.86
N LEU A 328 -11.05 -19.85 16.95
CA LEU A 328 -12.04 -18.94 17.52
C LEU A 328 -11.54 -17.51 17.34
N PHE A 329 -12.18 -16.75 16.47
CA PHE A 329 -11.83 -15.35 16.20
C PHE A 329 -12.32 -14.46 17.33
N LYS A 330 -11.40 -13.83 18.10
CA LYS A 330 -11.72 -13.16 19.38
C LYS A 330 -11.76 -11.65 19.31
N SER A 331 -10.85 -11.06 18.58
CA SER A 331 -10.72 -9.61 18.49
C SER A 331 -10.21 -9.15 17.14
N ALA A 332 -10.51 -7.91 16.81
CA ALA A 332 -10.00 -7.22 15.64
C ALA A 332 -9.47 -5.85 16.05
N GLU A 333 -8.25 -5.53 15.66
CA GLU A 333 -7.64 -4.22 15.80
C GLU A 333 -7.70 -3.52 14.44
N HIS A 334 -8.31 -2.34 14.38
CA HIS A 334 -8.55 -1.59 13.17
C HIS A 334 -7.59 -0.41 13.08
N THR A 335 -6.77 -0.38 12.03
CA THR A 335 -5.82 0.69 11.74
C THR A 335 -6.14 1.34 10.40
N LYS A 336 -5.89 2.64 10.29
CA LYS A 336 -6.03 3.44 9.06
C LYS A 336 -4.77 4.27 8.81
N SER A 337 -4.52 4.61 7.54
CA SER A 337 -3.54 5.63 7.12
C SER A 337 -2.15 5.46 7.74
N PRO A 338 -1.34 4.52 7.26
CA PRO A 338 -0.01 4.30 7.81
C PRO A 338 0.87 5.56 7.74
N LEU A 339 1.69 5.77 8.74
CA LEU A 339 2.68 6.85 8.81
C LEU A 339 3.89 6.48 7.94
N VAL A 340 3.72 6.59 6.63
CA VAL A 340 4.66 6.06 5.63
C VAL A 340 6.08 6.60 5.78
N ASN A 341 6.24 7.83 6.28
CA ASN A 341 7.56 8.43 6.51
C ASN A 341 8.33 7.74 7.66
N GLN A 342 7.63 7.01 8.53
CA GLN A 342 8.26 6.23 9.59
C GLN A 342 8.87 4.91 9.06
N PHE A 343 8.54 4.50 7.84
CA PHE A 343 8.91 3.19 7.31
C PHE A 343 10.43 2.95 7.33
N GLY A 344 11.23 3.89 6.81
CA GLY A 344 12.70 3.79 6.81
C GLY A 344 13.26 3.77 8.23
N LEU A 345 12.82 4.69 9.09
CA LEU A 345 13.24 4.76 10.49
C LEU A 345 12.95 3.45 11.24
N LEU A 346 11.79 2.84 11.01
CA LEU A 346 11.42 1.58 11.64
C LEU A 346 12.24 0.39 11.11
N ILE A 347 12.76 0.46 9.88
CA ILE A 347 13.78 -0.48 9.38
C ILE A 347 15.07 -0.31 10.19
N ASP A 348 15.59 0.91 10.32
CA ASP A 348 16.83 1.21 11.04
C ASP A 348 16.76 0.77 12.51
N MET A 349 15.62 0.94 13.15
CA MET A 349 15.34 0.46 14.51
C MET A 349 15.15 -1.06 14.59
N GLY A 350 15.15 -1.78 13.47
CA GLY A 350 14.87 -3.22 13.41
C GLY A 350 13.46 -3.58 13.83
N ALA A 351 12.54 -2.61 13.83
CA ALA A 351 11.11 -2.84 14.05
C ALA A 351 10.44 -3.41 12.79
N ILE A 352 10.90 -2.99 11.61
CA ILE A 352 10.57 -3.60 10.33
C ILE A 352 11.77 -4.44 9.86
N THR A 353 11.48 -5.64 9.41
CA THR A 353 12.48 -6.63 8.95
C THR A 353 12.05 -7.20 7.61
N LEU A 354 13.00 -7.78 6.88
CA LEU A 354 12.78 -8.46 5.61
C LEU A 354 12.94 -9.98 5.80
N ASP A 355 11.99 -10.76 5.30
CA ASP A 355 12.12 -12.21 5.12
C ASP A 355 12.10 -12.51 3.61
N TYR A 356 13.10 -13.22 3.13
CA TYR A 356 13.16 -13.64 1.73
C TYR A 356 13.38 -15.15 1.63
N PRO A 357 12.32 -15.97 1.75
CA PRO A 357 12.45 -17.42 1.66
C PRO A 357 12.56 -17.88 0.20
N ILE A 358 13.70 -18.49 -0.13
CA ILE A 358 14.02 -19.03 -1.45
C ILE A 358 14.42 -20.49 -1.28
N LYS A 359 14.07 -21.35 -2.21
CA LYS A 359 14.53 -22.75 -2.24
C LYS A 359 14.69 -23.28 -3.66
N ARG A 360 15.58 -24.27 -3.80
CA ARG A 360 15.73 -25.05 -5.03
C ARG A 360 14.87 -26.32 -4.92
N LEU A 361 14.07 -26.57 -5.93
CA LEU A 361 13.27 -27.80 -6.03
C LEU A 361 14.12 -28.96 -6.58
N ALA A 362 13.63 -30.19 -6.46
CA ALA A 362 14.31 -31.39 -6.94
C ALA A 362 14.58 -31.36 -8.47
N ASN A 363 13.75 -30.66 -9.23
CA ASN A 363 13.93 -30.48 -10.68
C ASN A 363 14.92 -29.34 -11.03
N GLY A 364 15.63 -28.77 -10.04
CA GLY A 364 16.59 -27.69 -10.21
C GLY A 364 16.01 -26.28 -10.27
N SER A 365 14.69 -26.13 -10.42
CA SER A 365 14.05 -24.80 -10.46
C SER A 365 14.11 -24.09 -9.10
N VAL A 366 14.26 -22.76 -9.13
CA VAL A 366 14.29 -21.92 -7.92
C VAL A 366 12.94 -21.25 -7.74
N VAL A 367 12.37 -21.37 -6.55
CA VAL A 367 11.11 -20.75 -6.16
C VAL A 367 11.28 -19.91 -4.90
N ASP A 368 10.51 -18.84 -4.78
CA ASP A 368 10.48 -17.97 -3.59
C ASP A 368 9.04 -17.68 -3.13
N LYS A 369 8.94 -17.09 -1.94
CA LYS A 369 7.69 -16.54 -1.39
C LYS A 369 7.66 -15.02 -1.38
N GLY A 370 8.53 -14.37 -2.16
CA GLY A 370 8.70 -12.93 -2.25
C GLY A 370 9.52 -12.33 -1.10
N CYS A 371 9.92 -11.08 -1.29
CA CYS A 371 10.60 -10.27 -0.29
C CYS A 371 9.55 -9.67 0.66
N ASN A 372 9.38 -10.27 1.82
CA ASN A 372 8.29 -9.98 2.75
C ASN A 372 8.74 -9.01 3.83
N PHE A 373 8.24 -7.78 3.81
CA PHE A 373 8.43 -6.81 4.89
C PHE A 373 7.48 -7.11 6.04
N LYS A 374 8.02 -7.19 7.25
CA LYS A 374 7.27 -7.56 8.46
C LYS A 374 7.56 -6.62 9.61
N LEU A 375 6.51 -6.26 10.35
CA LEU A 375 6.54 -5.36 11.50
C LEU A 375 6.52 -6.16 12.81
N LYS A 376 7.33 -5.79 13.80
CA LYS A 376 7.21 -6.30 15.17
C LYS A 376 5.83 -5.93 15.74
N PRO A 377 5.14 -6.83 16.45
CA PRO A 377 3.81 -6.56 17.01
C PRO A 377 3.77 -5.32 17.91
N THR A 378 4.84 -5.08 18.67
CA THR A 378 4.99 -3.94 19.59
C THR A 378 5.20 -2.60 18.91
N ALA A 379 5.43 -2.57 17.58
CA ALA A 379 5.70 -1.36 16.82
C ALA A 379 4.50 -0.90 15.98
N LEU A 380 3.31 -1.49 16.16
CA LEU A 380 2.14 -1.15 15.36
C LEU A 380 1.77 0.34 15.52
N ASN A 381 1.79 0.83 16.74
CA ASN A 381 1.50 2.23 17.09
C ASN A 381 2.59 3.23 16.63
N LEU A 382 3.75 2.76 16.19
CA LEU A 382 4.78 3.60 15.58
C LEU A 382 4.56 3.75 14.07
N LEU A 383 3.89 2.78 13.45
CA LEU A 383 3.62 2.79 12.02
C LEU A 383 2.20 3.28 11.66
N PHE A 384 1.26 3.18 12.59
CA PHE A 384 -0.12 3.59 12.39
C PHE A 384 -0.56 4.60 13.47
N PRO A 385 -1.45 5.55 13.15
CA PRO A 385 -2.19 6.33 14.16
C PRO A 385 -2.90 5.43 15.16
N PRO A 386 -3.39 5.96 16.28
CA PRO A 386 -4.11 5.17 17.28
C PRO A 386 -5.18 4.27 16.67
N SER A 387 -5.09 2.98 16.95
CA SER A 387 -6.01 1.95 16.46
C SER A 387 -7.26 1.83 17.34
N GLN A 388 -8.34 1.30 16.75
CA GLN A 388 -9.54 0.92 17.49
C GLN A 388 -9.60 -0.60 17.63
N THR A 389 -9.77 -1.09 18.86
CA THR A 389 -9.87 -2.53 19.13
C THR A 389 -11.31 -2.92 19.42
N TYR A 390 -11.77 -3.96 18.75
CA TYR A 390 -13.10 -4.52 18.90
C TYR A 390 -13.05 -5.95 19.46
N SER A 391 -13.87 -6.24 20.47
CA SER A 391 -14.22 -7.63 20.80
C SER A 391 -15.16 -8.19 19.72
N LEU A 392 -14.86 -9.38 19.25
CA LEU A 392 -15.73 -10.11 18.32
C LEU A 392 -16.68 -11.06 19.06
N LEU A 393 -16.34 -11.43 20.31
CA LEU A 393 -17.19 -12.24 21.17
C LEU A 393 -18.30 -11.37 21.77
N ALA A 394 -19.50 -11.95 21.90
CA ALA A 394 -20.57 -11.32 22.66
C ALA A 394 -20.11 -11.11 24.12
N LYS A 395 -20.48 -9.96 24.68
CA LYS A 395 -20.27 -9.69 26.10
C LYS A 395 -21.18 -10.58 26.94
#